data_9fdcf82c05716d57f0ac46710dc59d47
#
_entry.id   9fdcf82c05716d57f0ac46710dc59d47
#
_cell.length_a   1.000
_cell.length_b   1.000
_cell.length_c   1.000
_cell.angle_alpha   90.00
_cell.angle_beta   90.00
_cell.angle_gamma   90.00
#
_symmetry.space_group_name_H-M   'P 1'
#
loop_
_entity.id
_entity.type
_entity.pdbx_description
1 polymer ?
#
loop_
_entity_poly.entity_id
_entity_poly.type
_entity_poly.pdbx_seq_one_letter_code
_entity_poly.pdbx_strand_id
1 'polypeptide(L)'
;MKKTFLFLLLLWTQFNWAQSSVEIFKQLEKFNTLSSVLYVAAHPDDENTRLISLFSNHYNTRTAYLSLTRGDGGQNLIGTELRESLGLIRTQELLEARKIDGGQQFFTTANDFGYSKNPDETLTIWDKNEILAQIVFRIRQFKPDIIIHRFDHRTPGSTHGHHTSSAMLSEEAFHLASDPTAFPEQLNQVSLWQPKRQFYNTSWWAYGSQERFDAADKSNMISLESNPTDFLLGRTNAEVAAKSRSQHKSQGFGSAPQLGSQVEYLEWINGEKPNNNNPLSGIDTSWNRIQEGTLINKLTERLLLNFDYQKPYNNVAALIEIYKGLLKVNDTHWISIKIKELTSIIQKCLGLRLQFNSQIPEGVAGNQLNVTI
;
A
#
# COMPACT_ATOMS: atom_id res chain seq x y z
N MET A 1 35.54 36.40 -32.34
CA MET A 1 34.90 36.16 -31.03
C MET A 1 34.42 34.71 -30.98
N LYS A 2 35.17 33.83 -30.34
CA LYS A 2 34.81 32.41 -30.19
C LYS A 2 33.91 32.30 -28.96
N LYS A 3 32.66 31.92 -29.15
CA LYS A 3 31.72 31.59 -28.04
C LYS A 3 32.03 30.18 -27.58
N THR A 4 32.64 30.07 -26.41
CA THR A 4 32.86 28.81 -25.70
C THR A 4 31.51 28.41 -25.04
N PHE A 5 30.87 27.37 -25.55
CA PHE A 5 29.72 26.74 -24.95
C PHE A 5 30.22 25.84 -23.81
N LEU A 6 29.95 26.26 -22.58
CA LEU A 6 30.22 25.44 -21.38
C LEU A 6 29.08 24.42 -21.25
N PHE A 7 29.31 23.18 -21.64
CA PHE A 7 28.41 22.07 -21.39
C PHE A 7 28.54 21.68 -19.91
N LEU A 8 27.60 22.12 -19.07
CA LEU A 8 27.43 21.57 -17.72
C LEU A 8 26.84 20.17 -17.87
N LEU A 9 27.68 19.16 -17.82
CA LEU A 9 27.30 17.78 -17.60
C LEU A 9 26.73 17.70 -16.17
N LEU A 10 25.42 17.77 -16.03
CA LEU A 10 24.70 17.35 -14.82
C LEU A 10 24.88 15.83 -14.71
N LEU A 11 25.91 15.40 -14.02
CA LEU A 11 26.03 14.06 -13.49
C LEU A 11 24.86 13.86 -12.52
N TRP A 12 23.82 13.21 -12.98
CA TRP A 12 22.80 12.63 -12.10
C TRP A 12 23.47 11.50 -11.31
N THR A 13 24.15 11.87 -10.25
CA THR A 13 24.51 10.91 -9.22
C THR A 13 23.21 10.44 -8.59
N GLN A 14 22.79 9.23 -8.92
CA GLN A 14 21.82 8.52 -8.11
C GLN A 14 22.44 8.35 -6.72
N PHE A 15 22.12 9.25 -5.79
CA PHE A 15 22.46 9.09 -4.39
C PHE A 15 21.64 7.90 -3.86
N ASN A 16 22.17 6.70 -3.99
CA ASN A 16 21.72 5.59 -3.20
C ASN A 16 22.21 5.84 -1.77
N TRP A 17 21.39 6.49 -0.98
CA TRP A 17 21.65 6.72 0.43
C TRP A 17 21.77 5.37 1.12
N ALA A 18 22.86 5.15 1.84
CA ALA A 18 22.92 4.05 2.78
C ALA A 18 21.76 4.23 3.77
N GLN A 19 20.90 3.23 3.93
CA GLN A 19 19.82 3.30 4.90
C GLN A 19 20.40 3.44 6.30
N SER A 20 19.80 4.31 7.11
CA SER A 20 20.20 4.47 8.51
C SER A 20 19.91 3.19 9.30
N SER A 21 20.66 2.96 10.35
CA SER A 21 20.42 1.82 11.27
C SER A 21 19.01 1.82 11.84
N VAL A 22 18.42 3.02 12.03
CA VAL A 22 17.05 3.19 12.50
C VAL A 22 16.06 2.69 11.45
N GLU A 23 16.27 3.01 10.17
CA GLU A 23 15.40 2.50 9.09
C GLU A 23 15.49 0.98 8.95
N ILE A 24 16.68 0.40 9.16
CA ILE A 24 16.85 -1.08 9.18
C ILE A 24 16.07 -1.67 10.36
N PHE A 25 16.18 -1.07 11.54
CA PHE A 25 15.42 -1.48 12.73
C PHE A 25 13.91 -1.42 12.51
N LYS A 26 13.39 -0.34 11.92
CA LYS A 26 11.96 -0.20 11.57
C LYS A 26 11.50 -1.30 10.59
N GLN A 27 12.35 -1.74 9.67
CA GLN A 27 12.05 -2.88 8.82
C GLN A 27 12.02 -4.20 9.60
N LEU A 28 12.85 -4.35 10.62
CA LEU A 28 12.81 -5.51 11.50
C LEU A 28 11.55 -5.52 12.38
N GLU A 29 11.08 -4.36 12.88
CA GLU A 29 9.78 -4.25 13.55
C GLU A 29 8.65 -4.69 12.61
N LYS A 30 8.64 -4.21 11.36
CA LYS A 30 7.64 -4.60 10.35
C LYS A 30 7.74 -6.09 9.99
N PHE A 31 8.94 -6.65 9.92
CA PHE A 31 9.14 -8.08 9.72
C PHE A 31 8.46 -8.91 10.82
N ASN A 32 8.43 -8.42 12.06
CA ASN A 32 7.82 -9.11 13.20
C ASN A 32 6.27 -9.07 13.20
N THR A 33 5.66 -8.38 12.24
CA THR A 33 4.20 -8.25 12.16
C THR A 33 3.65 -9.03 10.97
N LEU A 34 2.65 -9.89 11.22
CA LEU A 34 1.98 -10.72 10.22
C LEU A 34 0.53 -10.30 10.08
N SER A 35 0.30 -9.13 9.52
CA SER A 35 -1.04 -8.64 9.18
C SER A 35 -1.03 -7.87 7.87
N SER A 36 -2.17 -7.77 7.22
CA SER A 36 -2.29 -7.15 5.90
C SER A 36 -3.58 -6.32 5.76
N VAL A 37 -3.45 -5.16 5.11
CA VAL A 37 -4.54 -4.23 4.85
C VAL A 37 -4.56 -3.88 3.37
N LEU A 38 -5.73 -4.00 2.73
CA LEU A 38 -5.95 -3.58 1.36
C LEU A 38 -6.87 -2.36 1.33
N TYR A 39 -6.36 -1.24 0.85
CA TYR A 39 -7.14 -0.03 0.61
C TYR A 39 -7.61 -0.03 -0.85
N VAL A 40 -8.88 0.27 -1.11
CA VAL A 40 -9.50 0.20 -2.45
C VAL A 40 -10.17 1.52 -2.79
N ALA A 41 -9.87 2.05 -3.98
CA ALA A 41 -10.58 3.20 -4.55
C ALA A 41 -10.50 3.20 -6.10
N ALA A 42 -11.09 4.20 -6.74
CA ALA A 42 -11.26 4.24 -8.18
C ALA A 42 -10.02 4.73 -8.94
N HIS A 43 -9.38 5.81 -8.46
CA HIS A 43 -8.32 6.49 -9.22
C HIS A 43 -7.02 6.63 -8.43
N PRO A 44 -5.88 6.85 -9.11
CA PRO A 44 -4.69 7.43 -8.48
C PRO A 44 -5.07 8.77 -7.84
N ASP A 45 -4.72 9.00 -6.56
CA ASP A 45 -5.03 10.17 -5.71
C ASP A 45 -6.29 10.07 -4.83
N ASP A 46 -7.14 9.06 -5.03
CA ASP A 46 -8.28 8.80 -4.13
C ASP A 46 -7.86 8.23 -2.79
N GLU A 47 -6.67 7.63 -2.72
CA GLU A 47 -6.19 6.99 -1.52
C GLU A 47 -6.01 7.96 -0.35
N ASN A 48 -6.36 7.49 0.84
CA ASN A 48 -6.01 8.19 2.07
C ASN A 48 -4.56 7.86 2.46
N THR A 49 -3.62 8.71 2.05
CA THR A 49 -2.19 8.52 2.31
C THR A 49 -1.86 8.49 3.81
N ARG A 50 -2.67 9.13 4.68
CA ARG A 50 -2.51 9.04 6.14
C ARG A 50 -2.80 7.65 6.65
N LEU A 51 -3.90 7.02 6.19
CA LEU A 51 -4.23 5.66 6.60
C LEU A 51 -3.22 4.65 6.04
N ILE A 52 -2.82 4.77 4.77
CA ILE A 52 -1.80 3.88 4.19
C ILE A 52 -0.50 3.97 4.98
N SER A 53 -0.02 5.18 5.27
CA SER A 53 1.18 5.40 6.07
C SER A 53 1.02 4.92 7.52
N LEU A 54 -0.13 5.18 8.15
CA LEU A 54 -0.45 4.73 9.51
C LEU A 54 -0.37 3.20 9.62
N PHE A 55 -1.05 2.49 8.73
CA PHE A 55 -1.02 1.03 8.71
C PHE A 55 0.37 0.50 8.39
N SER A 56 1.06 1.06 7.40
CA SER A 56 2.38 0.61 6.99
C SER A 56 3.47 0.84 8.03
N ASN A 57 3.48 2.01 8.71
CA ASN A 57 4.63 2.46 9.48
C ASN A 57 4.38 2.50 10.99
N HIS A 58 3.13 2.59 11.44
CA HIS A 58 2.78 2.60 12.86
C HIS A 58 2.23 1.25 13.32
N TYR A 59 1.27 0.70 12.58
CA TYR A 59 0.78 -0.67 12.83
C TYR A 59 1.69 -1.76 12.24
N ASN A 60 2.70 -1.38 11.48
CA ASN A 60 3.66 -2.29 10.82
C ASN A 60 3.01 -3.35 9.92
N THR A 61 1.79 -3.09 9.41
CA THR A 61 1.08 -4.03 8.56
C THR A 61 1.62 -4.02 7.12
N ARG A 62 1.50 -5.14 6.44
CA ARG A 62 1.64 -5.19 5.00
C ARG A 62 0.44 -4.49 4.36
N THR A 63 0.62 -3.26 3.90
CA THR A 63 -0.45 -2.41 3.38
C THR A 63 -0.34 -2.30 1.87
N ALA A 64 -1.48 -2.34 1.16
CA ALA A 64 -1.52 -2.10 -0.28
C ALA A 64 -2.68 -1.17 -0.64
N TYR A 65 -2.50 -0.45 -1.73
CA TYR A 65 -3.56 0.29 -2.41
C TYR A 65 -3.91 -0.42 -3.73
N LEU A 66 -5.18 -0.68 -3.95
CA LEU A 66 -5.75 -1.12 -5.22
C LEU A 66 -6.51 0.07 -5.84
N SER A 67 -5.92 0.72 -6.83
CA SER A 67 -6.60 1.67 -7.70
C SER A 67 -7.24 0.92 -8.85
N LEU A 68 -8.54 1.07 -9.07
CA LEU A 68 -9.21 0.32 -10.12
C LEU A 68 -8.75 0.80 -11.51
N THR A 69 -8.60 2.11 -11.69
CA THR A 69 -8.10 2.70 -12.95
C THR A 69 -6.65 3.18 -12.81
N ARG A 70 -6.08 3.65 -13.90
CA ARG A 70 -4.79 4.34 -13.92
C ARG A 70 -4.92 5.86 -14.01
N GLY A 71 -6.16 6.38 -13.98
CA GLY A 71 -6.44 7.82 -14.05
C GLY A 71 -6.16 8.43 -15.43
N ASP A 72 -6.20 7.63 -16.47
CA ASP A 72 -5.92 8.01 -17.87
C ASP A 72 -7.01 8.89 -18.47
N GLY A 73 -8.24 8.84 -17.93
CA GLY A 73 -9.35 9.74 -18.31
C GLY A 73 -9.37 11.08 -17.61
N GLY A 74 -8.44 11.32 -16.68
CA GLY A 74 -8.36 12.55 -15.89
C GLY A 74 -7.72 13.74 -16.61
N GLN A 75 -7.39 14.76 -15.83
CA GLN A 75 -6.70 15.97 -16.29
C GLN A 75 -5.22 15.93 -15.91
N ASN A 76 -4.40 16.69 -16.66
CA ASN A 76 -2.99 16.93 -16.34
C ASN A 76 -2.79 18.44 -16.12
N LEU A 77 -2.51 18.86 -14.90
CA LEU A 77 -2.37 20.28 -14.55
C LEU A 77 -0.95 20.82 -14.78
N ILE A 78 0.01 19.96 -15.09
CA ILE A 78 1.43 20.36 -15.22
C ILE A 78 2.04 19.99 -16.57
N GLY A 79 1.29 19.33 -17.45
CA GLY A 79 1.76 18.88 -18.76
C GLY A 79 0.63 18.80 -19.79
N THR A 80 0.97 18.32 -20.97
CA THR A 80 0.06 18.18 -22.12
C THR A 80 -0.36 16.74 -22.38
N GLU A 81 0.23 15.79 -21.66
CA GLU A 81 -0.05 14.37 -21.81
C GLU A 81 -1.45 14.04 -21.29
N LEU A 82 -2.23 13.37 -22.12
CA LEU A 82 -3.59 12.90 -21.85
C LEU A 82 -3.69 11.41 -22.20
N ARG A 83 -4.79 10.77 -21.80
CA ARG A 83 -5.10 9.38 -22.10
C ARG A 83 -4.00 8.43 -21.59
N GLU A 84 -3.58 7.48 -22.38
CA GLU A 84 -2.60 6.44 -21.99
C GLU A 84 -1.29 7.03 -21.47
N SER A 85 -0.83 8.13 -22.03
CA SER A 85 0.38 8.84 -21.57
C SER A 85 0.21 9.41 -20.16
N LEU A 86 -0.98 9.98 -19.88
CA LEU A 86 -1.32 10.44 -18.53
C LEU A 86 -1.42 9.25 -17.55
N GLY A 87 -2.03 8.14 -17.97
CA GLY A 87 -2.11 6.93 -17.17
C GLY A 87 -0.74 6.38 -16.77
N LEU A 88 0.24 6.45 -17.66
CA LEU A 88 1.65 6.11 -17.35
C LEU A 88 2.24 7.07 -16.31
N ILE A 89 2.04 8.38 -16.46
CA ILE A 89 2.50 9.39 -15.49
C ILE A 89 1.88 9.14 -14.12
N ARG A 90 0.56 9.03 -14.02
CA ARG A 90 -0.16 8.81 -12.76
C ARG A 90 0.19 7.47 -12.11
N THR A 91 0.49 6.45 -12.92
CA THR A 91 1.04 5.18 -12.40
C THR A 91 2.37 5.41 -11.71
N GLN A 92 3.31 6.16 -12.31
CA GLN A 92 4.60 6.47 -11.70
C GLN A 92 4.44 7.34 -10.45
N GLU A 93 3.54 8.31 -10.46
CA GLU A 93 3.21 9.13 -9.28
C GLU A 93 2.76 8.27 -8.10
N LEU A 94 1.86 7.29 -8.33
CA LEU A 94 1.45 6.33 -7.31
C LEU A 94 2.61 5.47 -6.80
N LEU A 95 3.48 4.99 -7.68
CA LEU A 95 4.63 4.19 -7.27
C LEU A 95 5.60 5.01 -6.41
N GLU A 96 5.81 6.31 -6.73
CA GLU A 96 6.62 7.20 -5.89
C GLU A 96 5.93 7.49 -4.54
N ALA A 97 4.60 7.68 -4.52
CA ALA A 97 3.84 7.83 -3.29
C ALA A 97 4.02 6.59 -2.38
N ARG A 98 3.93 5.38 -2.92
CA ARG A 98 4.13 4.10 -2.17
C ARG A 98 5.54 3.92 -1.61
N LYS A 99 6.58 4.44 -2.31
CA LYS A 99 7.95 4.46 -1.76
C LYS A 99 8.07 5.30 -0.48
N ILE A 100 7.23 6.32 -0.36
CA ILE A 100 7.24 7.25 0.79
C ILE A 100 6.42 6.70 1.95
N ASP A 101 5.18 6.25 1.70
CA ASP A 101 4.27 5.81 2.74
C ASP A 101 4.41 4.32 3.11
N GLY A 102 5.21 3.56 2.35
CA GLY A 102 5.52 2.17 2.64
C GLY A 102 4.45 1.16 2.19
N GLY A 103 3.43 1.61 1.47
CA GLY A 103 2.41 0.76 0.86
C GLY A 103 2.91 0.05 -0.42
N GLN A 104 2.14 -0.93 -0.87
CA GLN A 104 2.28 -1.56 -2.18
C GLN A 104 1.20 -1.02 -3.13
N GLN A 105 1.41 -1.11 -4.45
CA GLN A 105 0.46 -0.63 -5.45
C GLN A 105 -0.06 -1.76 -6.32
N PHE A 106 -1.38 -1.82 -6.49
CA PHE A 106 -2.07 -2.68 -7.45
C PHE A 106 -3.01 -1.87 -8.33
N PHE A 107 -3.31 -2.41 -9.49
CA PHE A 107 -4.28 -1.87 -10.43
C PHE A 107 -5.17 -2.99 -10.98
N THR A 108 -6.35 -2.60 -11.48
CA THR A 108 -7.13 -3.39 -12.43
C THR A 108 -6.95 -2.84 -13.84
N THR A 109 -7.70 -3.40 -14.79
CA THR A 109 -7.76 -2.92 -16.17
C THR A 109 -8.95 -1.99 -16.43
N ALA A 110 -9.63 -1.52 -15.38
CA ALA A 110 -10.75 -0.60 -15.51
C ALA A 110 -10.32 0.67 -16.24
N ASN A 111 -11.07 1.05 -17.27
CA ASN A 111 -10.81 2.24 -18.06
C ASN A 111 -11.31 3.50 -17.33
N ASP A 112 -10.45 4.49 -17.15
CA ASP A 112 -10.87 5.82 -16.74
C ASP A 112 -11.31 6.61 -17.97
N PHE A 113 -12.62 6.72 -18.18
CA PHE A 113 -13.20 7.42 -19.30
C PHE A 113 -13.58 8.89 -18.97
N GLY A 114 -13.12 9.40 -17.83
CA GLY A 114 -13.44 10.73 -17.33
C GLY A 114 -14.64 10.71 -16.38
N TYR A 115 -15.38 11.79 -16.30
CA TYR A 115 -16.49 11.90 -15.34
C TYR A 115 -17.62 10.94 -15.67
N SER A 116 -18.01 10.12 -14.72
CA SER A 116 -19.18 9.24 -14.76
C SER A 116 -20.29 9.76 -13.82
N LYS A 117 -21.51 9.75 -14.31
CA LYS A 117 -22.68 10.30 -13.60
C LYS A 117 -23.18 9.41 -12.47
N ASN A 118 -23.07 8.09 -12.66
CA ASN A 118 -23.60 7.10 -11.74
C ASN A 118 -22.93 5.72 -11.95
N PRO A 119 -23.12 4.78 -11.00
CA PRO A 119 -22.53 3.45 -11.10
C PRO A 119 -23.02 2.64 -12.30
N ASP A 120 -24.27 2.80 -12.74
CA ASP A 120 -24.82 2.02 -13.85
C ASP A 120 -24.09 2.34 -15.16
N GLU A 121 -23.81 3.65 -15.40
CA GLU A 121 -22.98 4.09 -16.52
C GLU A 121 -21.57 3.48 -16.42
N THR A 122 -20.96 3.57 -15.25
CA THR A 122 -19.60 3.03 -15.01
C THR A 122 -19.55 1.53 -15.27
N LEU A 123 -20.45 0.75 -14.66
CA LEU A 123 -20.44 -0.72 -14.73
C LEU A 123 -20.86 -1.26 -16.11
N THR A 124 -21.49 -0.42 -16.94
CA THR A 124 -21.74 -0.76 -18.35
C THR A 124 -20.47 -0.62 -19.19
N ILE A 125 -19.64 0.40 -18.90
CA ILE A 125 -18.39 0.67 -19.63
C ILE A 125 -17.25 -0.22 -19.10
N TRP A 126 -17.17 -0.36 -17.80
CA TRP A 126 -16.31 -1.36 -17.17
C TRP A 126 -16.97 -2.74 -17.26
N ASP A 127 -16.48 -3.67 -17.96
CA ASP A 127 -17.04 -5.02 -17.82
C ASP A 127 -17.05 -5.39 -16.33
N LYS A 128 -18.27 -5.32 -15.71
CA LYS A 128 -18.44 -5.54 -14.26
C LYS A 128 -17.79 -6.85 -13.82
N ASN A 129 -18.04 -7.93 -14.57
CA ASN A 129 -17.57 -9.25 -14.21
C ASN A 129 -16.05 -9.36 -14.31
N GLU A 130 -15.45 -8.75 -15.34
CA GLU A 130 -14.00 -8.74 -15.51
C GLU A 130 -13.31 -7.97 -14.36
N ILE A 131 -13.80 -6.76 -14.06
CA ILE A 131 -13.19 -5.95 -12.99
C ILE A 131 -13.41 -6.59 -11.62
N LEU A 132 -14.58 -7.15 -11.35
CA LEU A 132 -14.86 -7.91 -10.13
C LEU A 132 -13.93 -9.11 -9.99
N ALA A 133 -13.74 -9.88 -11.07
CA ALA A 133 -12.79 -11.00 -11.08
C ALA A 133 -11.36 -10.57 -10.73
N GLN A 134 -10.92 -9.42 -11.23
CA GLN A 134 -9.60 -8.88 -10.92
C GLN A 134 -9.46 -8.43 -9.47
N ILE A 135 -10.51 -7.85 -8.87
CA ILE A 135 -10.51 -7.48 -7.45
C ILE A 135 -10.46 -8.74 -6.59
N VAL A 136 -11.30 -9.74 -6.88
CA VAL A 136 -11.29 -11.05 -6.20
C VAL A 136 -9.92 -11.70 -6.29
N PHE A 137 -9.30 -11.71 -7.49
CA PHE A 137 -7.95 -12.23 -7.68
C PHE A 137 -6.93 -11.50 -6.78
N ARG A 138 -7.00 -10.16 -6.68
CA ARG A 138 -6.09 -9.38 -5.82
C ARG A 138 -6.30 -9.67 -4.34
N ILE A 139 -7.54 -9.86 -3.90
CA ILE A 139 -7.84 -10.27 -2.52
C ILE A 139 -7.24 -11.65 -2.24
N ARG A 140 -7.46 -12.63 -3.11
CA ARG A 140 -6.91 -13.99 -2.99
C ARG A 140 -5.37 -14.02 -3.01
N GLN A 141 -4.75 -13.18 -3.84
CA GLN A 141 -3.30 -13.08 -3.98
C GLN A 141 -2.65 -12.36 -2.79
N PHE A 142 -3.21 -11.22 -2.41
CA PHE A 142 -2.65 -10.38 -1.35
C PHE A 142 -2.99 -10.89 0.04
N LYS A 143 -4.13 -11.55 0.20
CA LYS A 143 -4.68 -12.08 1.45
C LYS A 143 -4.79 -11.01 2.55
N PRO A 144 -5.58 -9.95 2.33
CA PRO A 144 -5.76 -8.93 3.35
C PRO A 144 -6.56 -9.46 4.54
N ASP A 145 -6.12 -9.12 5.76
CA ASP A 145 -6.94 -9.32 6.96
C ASP A 145 -8.08 -8.28 7.00
N ILE A 146 -7.80 -7.07 6.50
CA ILE A 146 -8.75 -5.95 6.46
C ILE A 146 -8.81 -5.38 5.07
N ILE A 147 -10.03 -5.08 4.59
CA ILE A 147 -10.26 -4.26 3.41
C ILE A 147 -10.84 -2.91 3.86
N ILE A 148 -10.36 -1.82 3.28
CA ILE A 148 -10.88 -0.47 3.50
C ILE A 148 -11.21 0.12 2.14
N HIS A 149 -12.47 0.45 1.87
CA HIS A 149 -12.80 1.21 0.68
C HIS A 149 -13.02 2.69 0.96
N ARG A 150 -12.65 3.53 -0.02
CA ARG A 150 -12.63 4.99 0.11
C ARG A 150 -14.02 5.59 0.07
N PHE A 151 -14.93 5.01 -0.72
CA PHE A 151 -16.24 5.57 -1.02
C PHE A 151 -17.36 4.71 -0.45
N ASP A 152 -18.57 5.28 -0.37
CA ASP A 152 -19.75 4.57 0.11
C ASP A 152 -20.39 3.79 -1.05
N HIS A 153 -20.61 2.51 -0.88
CA HIS A 153 -21.29 1.65 -1.84
C HIS A 153 -22.81 1.84 -1.87
N ARG A 154 -23.39 2.50 -0.84
CA ARG A 154 -24.84 2.62 -0.60
C ARG A 154 -25.48 3.89 -1.16
N THR A 155 -24.69 4.85 -1.64
CA THR A 155 -25.15 6.19 -2.06
C THR A 155 -24.87 6.46 -3.54
N PRO A 156 -25.45 5.67 -4.48
CA PRO A 156 -25.26 5.88 -5.90
C PRO A 156 -25.79 7.27 -6.31
N GLY A 157 -25.04 7.97 -7.14
CA GLY A 157 -25.39 9.30 -7.66
C GLY A 157 -25.06 10.47 -6.73
N SER A 158 -24.54 10.24 -5.53
CA SER A 158 -24.05 11.31 -4.63
C SER A 158 -22.58 11.69 -4.91
N THR A 159 -21.86 10.86 -5.65
CA THR A 159 -20.45 11.03 -6.02
C THR A 159 -20.24 10.62 -7.47
N HIS A 160 -19.03 10.77 -7.97
CA HIS A 160 -18.61 10.24 -9.26
C HIS A 160 -18.90 8.73 -9.37
N GLY A 161 -19.45 8.29 -10.53
CA GLY A 161 -19.87 6.88 -10.72
C GLY A 161 -18.73 5.88 -10.50
N HIS A 162 -17.50 6.18 -10.92
CA HIS A 162 -16.30 5.33 -10.63
C HIS A 162 -16.10 5.13 -9.13
N HIS A 163 -16.28 6.19 -8.31
CA HIS A 163 -16.13 6.13 -6.86
C HIS A 163 -17.09 5.13 -6.25
N THR A 164 -18.40 5.30 -6.53
CA THR A 164 -19.42 4.39 -6.00
C THR A 164 -19.23 2.96 -6.53
N SER A 165 -18.91 2.79 -7.80
CA SER A 165 -18.65 1.48 -8.42
C SER A 165 -17.46 0.78 -7.79
N SER A 166 -16.38 1.49 -7.47
CA SER A 166 -15.21 0.90 -6.80
C SER A 166 -15.57 0.34 -5.42
N ALA A 167 -16.44 1.02 -4.68
CA ALA A 167 -16.93 0.57 -3.38
C ALA A 167 -17.89 -0.61 -3.49
N MET A 168 -18.82 -0.59 -4.44
CA MET A 168 -19.76 -1.69 -4.72
C MET A 168 -19.01 -2.98 -5.10
N LEU A 169 -18.05 -2.88 -6.02
CA LEU A 169 -17.24 -4.04 -6.43
C LEU A 169 -16.34 -4.54 -5.31
N SER A 170 -15.82 -3.65 -4.46
CA SER A 170 -15.02 -4.05 -3.29
C SER A 170 -15.86 -4.78 -2.24
N GLU A 171 -17.11 -4.35 -2.05
CA GLU A 171 -18.05 -5.00 -1.13
C GLU A 171 -18.45 -6.39 -1.62
N GLU A 172 -18.81 -6.52 -2.89
CA GLU A 172 -19.14 -7.79 -3.53
C GLU A 172 -17.94 -8.77 -3.49
N ALA A 173 -16.74 -8.28 -3.79
CA ALA A 173 -15.52 -9.07 -3.81
C ALA A 173 -15.12 -9.60 -2.42
N PHE A 174 -15.50 -8.92 -1.32
CA PHE A 174 -15.26 -9.39 0.04
C PHE A 174 -15.86 -10.78 0.29
N HIS A 175 -17.06 -11.01 -0.21
CA HIS A 175 -17.76 -12.30 -0.08
C HIS A 175 -17.27 -13.33 -1.09
N LEU A 176 -17.04 -12.90 -2.33
CA LEU A 176 -16.67 -13.82 -3.43
C LEU A 176 -15.24 -14.36 -3.31
N ALA A 177 -14.35 -13.70 -2.59
CA ALA A 177 -12.96 -14.13 -2.48
C ALA A 177 -12.80 -15.46 -1.73
N SER A 178 -13.75 -15.83 -0.87
CA SER A 178 -13.80 -17.14 -0.18
C SER A 178 -14.71 -18.18 -0.84
N ASP A 179 -15.48 -17.78 -1.84
CA ASP A 179 -16.38 -18.69 -2.55
C ASP A 179 -15.61 -19.48 -3.64
N PRO A 180 -15.55 -20.82 -3.54
CA PRO A 180 -14.87 -21.65 -4.55
C PRO A 180 -15.58 -21.67 -5.91
N THR A 181 -16.86 -21.29 -5.98
CA THR A 181 -17.63 -21.24 -7.22
C THR A 181 -17.46 -19.91 -7.98
N ALA A 182 -16.99 -18.86 -7.29
CA ALA A 182 -16.68 -17.59 -7.89
C ALA A 182 -15.28 -17.60 -8.53
N PHE A 183 -15.22 -17.42 -9.85
CA PHE A 183 -13.97 -17.39 -10.61
C PHE A 183 -13.05 -18.58 -10.33
N PRO A 184 -13.52 -19.84 -10.54
CA PRO A 184 -12.79 -21.05 -10.17
C PRO A 184 -11.46 -21.19 -10.92
N GLU A 185 -11.32 -20.63 -12.11
CA GLU A 185 -10.09 -20.62 -12.90
C GLU A 185 -8.91 -19.95 -12.18
N GLN A 186 -9.18 -19.02 -11.27
CA GLN A 186 -8.14 -18.36 -10.49
C GLN A 186 -7.48 -19.30 -9.47
N LEU A 187 -8.16 -20.35 -9.05
CA LEU A 187 -7.68 -21.28 -8.03
C LEU A 187 -6.48 -22.13 -8.51
N ASN A 188 -6.16 -22.07 -9.79
CA ASN A 188 -4.90 -22.62 -10.34
C ASN A 188 -3.67 -21.77 -9.96
N GLN A 189 -3.85 -20.50 -9.54
CA GLN A 189 -2.79 -19.55 -9.26
C GLN A 189 -2.81 -19.03 -7.82
N VAL A 190 -4.01 -18.93 -7.24
CA VAL A 190 -4.23 -18.38 -5.89
C VAL A 190 -5.17 -19.27 -5.09
N SER A 191 -5.12 -19.20 -3.76
CA SER A 191 -6.04 -19.92 -2.89
C SER A 191 -7.16 -19.00 -2.42
N LEU A 192 -8.29 -19.60 -2.03
CA LEU A 192 -9.40 -18.91 -1.39
C LEU A 192 -8.91 -18.10 -0.19
N TRP A 193 -9.54 -16.95 0.03
CA TRP A 193 -9.25 -16.09 1.17
C TRP A 193 -10.49 -15.34 1.64
N GLN A 194 -10.76 -15.36 2.96
CA GLN A 194 -11.78 -14.53 3.58
C GLN A 194 -11.11 -13.45 4.41
N PRO A 195 -11.20 -12.17 4.01
CA PRO A 195 -10.79 -11.08 4.87
C PRO A 195 -11.60 -11.08 6.18
N LYS A 196 -10.97 -10.70 7.28
CA LYS A 196 -11.61 -10.72 8.60
C LYS A 196 -12.74 -9.70 8.68
N ARG A 197 -12.54 -8.51 8.08
CA ARG A 197 -13.53 -7.42 8.08
C ARG A 197 -13.30 -6.44 6.95
N GLN A 198 -14.35 -5.65 6.71
CA GLN A 198 -14.34 -4.57 5.74
C GLN A 198 -14.85 -3.28 6.36
N PHE A 199 -14.22 -2.17 6.00
CA PHE A 199 -14.56 -0.82 6.43
C PHE A 199 -14.78 0.12 5.25
N TYR A 200 -15.59 1.14 5.48
CA TYR A 200 -15.66 2.36 4.70
C TYR A 200 -14.90 3.48 5.43
N ASN A 201 -13.94 4.11 4.78
CA ASN A 201 -13.25 5.28 5.32
C ASN A 201 -14.10 6.52 5.12
N THR A 202 -14.87 6.88 6.14
CA THR A 202 -15.79 8.00 6.13
C THR A 202 -15.23 9.26 6.77
N SER A 203 -15.90 10.39 6.56
CA SER A 203 -15.57 11.67 7.18
C SER A 203 -16.79 12.60 7.08
N TRP A 204 -16.69 13.79 7.72
CA TRP A 204 -17.74 14.82 7.65
C TRP A 204 -18.17 15.15 6.21
N TRP A 205 -17.28 15.01 5.27
CA TRP A 205 -17.56 15.29 3.85
C TRP A 205 -18.66 14.39 3.28
N ALA A 206 -18.71 13.13 3.68
CA ALA A 206 -19.76 12.20 3.28
C ALA A 206 -21.15 12.58 3.83
N TYR A 207 -21.18 13.37 4.90
CA TYR A 207 -22.41 13.84 5.56
C TYR A 207 -22.81 15.26 5.12
N GLY A 208 -21.99 15.90 4.27
CA GLY A 208 -22.23 17.25 3.74
C GLY A 208 -21.84 18.39 4.69
N SER A 209 -21.72 18.16 6.00
CA SER A 209 -21.18 19.15 6.95
C SER A 209 -20.63 18.47 8.20
N GLN A 210 -19.78 19.20 8.96
CA GLN A 210 -19.25 18.74 10.25
C GLN A 210 -20.38 18.53 11.27
N GLU A 211 -21.36 19.45 11.35
CA GLU A 211 -22.47 19.38 12.29
C GLU A 211 -23.32 18.11 12.07
N ARG A 212 -23.59 17.77 10.80
CA ARG A 212 -24.32 16.53 10.46
C ARG A 212 -23.51 15.30 10.82
N PHE A 213 -22.21 15.32 10.59
CA PHE A 213 -21.32 14.23 10.97
C PHE A 213 -21.26 14.07 12.49
N ASP A 214 -21.19 15.18 13.25
CA ASP A 214 -21.16 15.15 14.71
C ASP A 214 -22.45 14.61 15.31
N ALA A 215 -23.58 14.90 14.68
CA ALA A 215 -24.91 14.39 15.07
C ALA A 215 -25.20 12.96 14.60
N ALA A 216 -24.39 12.39 13.70
CA ALA A 216 -24.63 11.05 13.15
C ALA A 216 -24.38 9.95 14.19
N ASP A 217 -25.12 8.83 14.07
CA ASP A 217 -24.82 7.61 14.82
C ASP A 217 -23.45 7.05 14.41
N LYS A 218 -22.55 6.95 15.37
CA LYS A 218 -21.19 6.42 15.19
C LYS A 218 -21.01 5.03 15.82
N SER A 219 -22.09 4.36 16.18
CA SER A 219 -22.05 3.02 16.82
C SER A 219 -21.36 1.95 15.97
N ASN A 220 -21.34 2.12 14.66
CA ASN A 220 -20.64 1.25 13.69
C ASN A 220 -19.28 1.81 13.24
N MET A 221 -18.81 2.90 13.84
CA MET A 221 -17.53 3.52 13.48
C MET A 221 -16.50 3.27 14.57
N ILE A 222 -15.26 3.12 14.12
CA ILE A 222 -14.07 3.26 14.97
C ILE A 222 -13.35 4.54 14.58
N SER A 223 -12.75 5.19 15.57
CA SER A 223 -11.95 6.40 15.40
C SER A 223 -10.48 6.09 15.67
N LEU A 224 -9.61 6.53 14.75
CA LEU A 224 -8.17 6.29 14.82
C LEU A 224 -7.44 7.62 14.92
N GLU A 225 -6.60 7.79 15.95
CA GLU A 225 -5.58 8.83 15.91
C GLU A 225 -4.62 8.53 14.75
N SER A 226 -4.61 9.38 13.75
CA SER A 226 -3.90 9.12 12.50
C SER A 226 -2.60 9.90 12.33
N ASN A 227 -2.19 10.68 13.35
CA ASN A 227 -0.95 11.44 13.31
C ASN A 227 0.04 11.12 14.46
N PRO A 228 0.33 9.85 14.75
CA PRO A 228 1.36 9.52 15.71
C PRO A 228 2.73 10.02 15.23
N THR A 229 3.60 10.33 16.20
CA THR A 229 5.00 10.68 15.96
C THR A 229 5.86 9.42 16.04
N ASP A 230 6.65 9.16 15.01
CA ASP A 230 7.75 8.20 15.09
C ASP A 230 8.97 8.92 15.68
N PHE A 231 9.22 8.71 16.98
CA PHE A 231 10.31 9.37 17.69
C PHE A 231 11.70 8.91 17.24
N LEU A 232 11.83 7.69 16.71
CA LEU A 232 13.11 7.19 16.20
C LEU A 232 13.49 7.85 14.87
N LEU A 233 12.51 8.13 14.02
CA LEU A 233 12.71 8.80 12.75
C LEU A 233 12.52 10.32 12.84
N GLY A 234 12.02 10.83 13.97
CA GLY A 234 11.80 12.26 14.21
C GLY A 234 10.78 12.88 13.25
N ARG A 235 9.72 12.15 12.89
CA ARG A 235 8.68 12.59 11.96
C ARG A 235 7.30 12.12 12.37
N THR A 236 6.29 12.92 12.03
CA THR A 236 4.89 12.55 12.22
C THR A 236 4.34 11.78 11.03
N ASN A 237 3.25 11.04 11.23
CA ASN A 237 2.56 10.37 10.14
C ASN A 237 2.00 11.37 9.11
N ALA A 238 1.55 12.55 9.55
CA ALA A 238 1.06 13.61 8.65
C ALA A 238 2.16 14.13 7.71
N GLU A 239 3.42 14.21 8.16
CA GLU A 239 4.55 14.60 7.30
C GLU A 239 4.82 13.54 6.23
N VAL A 240 4.75 12.26 6.57
CA VAL A 240 4.89 11.16 5.61
C VAL A 240 3.73 11.19 4.60
N ALA A 241 2.51 11.30 5.09
CA ALA A 241 1.31 11.36 4.26
C ALA A 241 1.29 12.54 3.29
N ALA A 242 1.69 13.74 3.76
CA ALA A 242 1.78 14.92 2.91
C ALA A 242 2.82 14.77 1.80
N LYS A 243 3.98 14.20 2.11
CA LYS A 243 5.03 13.90 1.10
C LYS A 243 4.55 12.87 0.08
N SER A 244 3.84 11.83 0.54
CA SER A 244 3.25 10.81 -0.33
C SER A 244 2.21 11.44 -1.26
N ARG A 245 1.24 12.18 -0.73
CA ARG A 245 0.20 12.86 -1.53
C ARG A 245 0.80 13.84 -2.53
N SER A 246 1.89 14.52 -2.18
CA SER A 246 2.58 15.48 -3.06
C SER A 246 3.26 14.83 -4.28
N GLN A 247 3.24 13.51 -4.40
CA GLN A 247 3.72 12.83 -5.60
C GLN A 247 2.72 12.90 -6.76
N HIS A 248 1.44 13.16 -6.49
CA HIS A 248 0.40 13.34 -7.51
C HIS A 248 0.49 14.71 -8.17
N LYS A 249 1.61 14.99 -8.80
CA LYS A 249 1.96 16.30 -9.38
C LYS A 249 1.06 16.67 -10.55
N SER A 250 0.72 15.69 -11.39
CA SER A 250 -0.20 15.88 -12.52
C SER A 250 -1.59 16.35 -12.08
N GLN A 251 -1.96 16.08 -10.82
CA GLN A 251 -3.23 16.52 -10.22
C GLN A 251 -3.08 17.82 -9.39
N GLY A 252 -1.92 18.47 -9.47
CA GLY A 252 -1.65 19.75 -8.79
C GLY A 252 -1.47 19.62 -7.28
N PHE A 253 -1.27 18.41 -6.74
CA PHE A 253 -1.08 18.25 -5.31
C PHE A 253 0.32 18.70 -4.85
N GLY A 254 0.31 19.54 -3.82
CA GLY A 254 1.46 19.90 -2.98
C GLY A 254 0.90 20.19 -1.61
N SER A 255 0.96 19.22 -0.69
CA SER A 255 0.31 19.31 0.61
C SER A 255 1.33 19.65 1.70
N ALA A 256 1.03 20.66 2.52
CA ALA A 256 1.69 20.83 3.79
C ALA A 256 1.15 19.80 4.81
N PRO A 257 2.00 19.29 5.71
CA PRO A 257 1.54 18.41 6.77
C PRO A 257 0.61 19.15 7.73
N GLN A 258 -0.48 18.50 8.13
CA GLN A 258 -1.35 19.03 9.17
C GLN A 258 -0.71 18.81 10.53
N LEU A 259 -0.70 19.83 11.37
CA LEU A 259 -0.17 19.77 12.73
C LEU A 259 -1.23 19.28 13.72
N GLY A 260 -0.77 18.68 14.81
CA GLY A 260 -1.62 18.22 15.91
C GLY A 260 -2.33 16.89 15.63
N SER A 261 -3.24 16.54 16.53
CA SER A 261 -4.05 15.31 16.45
C SER A 261 -4.94 15.33 15.22
N GLN A 262 -5.01 14.20 14.54
CA GLN A 262 -5.83 13.97 13.35
C GLN A 262 -6.60 12.67 13.51
N VAL A 263 -7.92 12.72 13.41
CA VAL A 263 -8.77 11.54 13.57
C VAL A 263 -9.32 11.08 12.23
N GLU A 264 -9.15 9.80 11.95
CA GLU A 264 -9.78 9.11 10.82
C GLU A 264 -10.89 8.20 11.33
N TYR A 265 -11.97 8.06 10.55
CA TYR A 265 -13.11 7.25 10.89
C TYR A 265 -13.28 6.09 9.90
N LEU A 266 -13.44 4.89 10.46
CA LEU A 266 -13.71 3.68 9.69
C LEU A 266 -15.07 3.11 10.12
N GLU A 267 -16.05 3.16 9.22
CA GLU A 267 -17.36 2.54 9.42
C GLU A 267 -17.25 1.05 9.08
N TRP A 268 -17.64 0.20 10.03
CA TRP A 268 -17.67 -1.24 9.82
C TRP A 268 -18.81 -1.61 8.85
N ILE A 269 -18.49 -2.41 7.83
CA ILE A 269 -19.43 -2.83 6.77
C ILE A 269 -19.67 -4.33 6.84
N ASN A 270 -18.60 -5.15 6.80
CA ASN A 270 -18.70 -6.59 6.70
C ASN A 270 -17.72 -7.31 7.63
N GLY A 271 -18.00 -8.60 7.88
CA GLY A 271 -17.15 -9.51 8.66
C GLY A 271 -17.26 -9.31 10.16
N GLU A 272 -16.21 -9.61 10.91
CA GLU A 272 -16.23 -9.51 12.37
C GLU A 272 -16.06 -8.05 12.82
N LYS A 273 -17.03 -7.53 13.59
CA LYS A 273 -16.95 -6.17 14.12
C LYS A 273 -15.82 -6.10 15.17
N PRO A 274 -14.95 -5.07 15.12
CA PRO A 274 -13.95 -4.87 16.17
C PRO A 274 -14.65 -4.54 17.50
N ASN A 275 -14.06 -5.00 18.60
CA ASN A 275 -14.60 -4.78 19.94
C ASN A 275 -14.08 -3.49 20.61
N ASN A 276 -13.21 -2.76 19.94
CA ASN A 276 -12.63 -1.47 20.37
C ASN A 276 -12.18 -0.65 19.16
N ASN A 277 -11.56 0.51 19.39
CA ASN A 277 -11.06 1.40 18.34
C ASN A 277 -9.78 0.90 17.61
N ASN A 278 -9.33 -0.34 17.85
CA ASN A 278 -8.23 -0.92 17.10
C ASN A 278 -8.79 -1.74 15.91
N PRO A 279 -8.49 -1.36 14.67
CA PRO A 279 -8.97 -2.08 13.48
C PRO A 279 -8.43 -3.52 13.38
N LEU A 280 -7.32 -3.82 14.05
CA LEU A 280 -6.71 -5.16 14.11
C LEU A 280 -7.20 -5.98 15.32
N SER A 281 -8.13 -5.46 16.13
CA SER A 281 -8.67 -6.17 17.28
C SER A 281 -9.20 -7.56 16.90
N GLY A 282 -8.78 -8.60 17.65
CA GLY A 282 -9.14 -10.00 17.37
C GLY A 282 -8.39 -10.64 16.17
N ILE A 283 -7.41 -9.96 15.60
CA ILE A 283 -6.50 -10.51 14.59
C ILE A 283 -5.15 -10.77 15.28
N ASP A 284 -4.67 -12.01 15.28
CA ASP A 284 -3.31 -12.31 15.72
C ASP A 284 -2.33 -11.81 14.67
N THR A 285 -1.57 -10.78 15.02
CA THR A 285 -0.57 -10.16 14.14
C THR A 285 0.85 -10.67 14.41
N SER A 286 1.01 -11.59 15.36
CA SER A 286 2.28 -12.18 15.74
C SER A 286 2.62 -13.43 14.90
N TRP A 287 3.84 -13.91 15.03
CA TRP A 287 4.26 -15.18 14.44
C TRP A 287 3.50 -16.39 14.98
N ASN A 288 2.80 -16.27 16.10
CA ASN A 288 2.00 -17.37 16.66
C ASN A 288 0.77 -17.72 15.81
N ARG A 289 0.37 -16.83 14.88
CA ARG A 289 -0.70 -17.14 13.90
C ARG A 289 -0.30 -18.24 12.89
N ILE A 290 0.97 -18.59 12.82
CA ILE A 290 1.53 -19.62 11.93
C ILE A 290 2.00 -20.78 12.79
N GLN A 291 1.65 -22.01 12.39
CA GLN A 291 2.22 -23.20 12.98
C GLN A 291 3.76 -23.12 12.87
N GLU A 292 4.47 -23.47 13.92
CA GLU A 292 5.95 -23.38 14.06
C GLU A 292 6.53 -21.95 14.11
N GLY A 293 5.68 -20.90 14.10
CA GLY A 293 6.12 -19.50 14.14
C GLY A 293 6.71 -19.04 15.48
N THR A 294 6.38 -19.73 16.58
CA THR A 294 6.78 -19.34 17.94
C THR A 294 8.30 -19.17 18.09
N LEU A 295 9.12 -20.01 17.43
CA LEU A 295 10.57 -19.88 17.47
C LEU A 295 11.02 -18.59 16.78
N ILE A 296 10.41 -18.26 15.63
CA ILE A 296 10.72 -17.04 14.89
C ILE A 296 10.40 -15.82 15.74
N ASN A 297 9.22 -15.81 16.38
CA ASN A 297 8.82 -14.75 17.29
C ASN A 297 9.89 -14.48 18.37
N LYS A 298 10.30 -15.52 19.09
CA LYS A 298 11.32 -15.43 20.17
C LYS A 298 12.65 -14.89 19.65
N LEU A 299 13.11 -15.38 18.50
CA LEU A 299 14.38 -14.94 17.91
C LEU A 299 14.31 -13.46 17.49
N THR A 300 13.19 -13.06 16.86
CA THR A 300 13.00 -11.68 16.40
C THR A 300 12.86 -10.71 17.58
N GLU A 301 12.07 -11.04 18.59
CA GLU A 301 11.93 -10.22 19.80
C GLU A 301 13.28 -10.04 20.51
N ARG A 302 14.06 -11.13 20.65
CA ARG A 302 15.42 -11.04 21.22
C ARG A 302 16.32 -10.11 20.41
N LEU A 303 16.24 -10.16 19.08
CA LEU A 303 17.03 -9.29 18.21
C LEU A 303 16.57 -7.84 18.31
N LEU A 304 15.26 -7.57 18.33
CA LEU A 304 14.72 -6.23 18.50
C LEU A 304 15.20 -5.57 19.80
N LEU A 305 15.23 -6.33 20.91
CA LEU A 305 15.71 -5.83 22.20
C LEU A 305 17.22 -5.56 22.25
N ASN A 306 18.01 -6.23 21.40
CA ASN A 306 19.49 -6.18 21.44
C ASN A 306 20.08 -5.67 20.11
N PHE A 307 19.31 -4.91 19.31
CA PHE A 307 19.76 -4.44 18.01
C PHE A 307 20.94 -3.47 18.15
N ASP A 308 22.05 -3.80 17.49
CA ASP A 308 23.25 -2.94 17.46
C ASP A 308 23.10 -1.87 16.35
N TYR A 309 22.72 -0.66 16.77
CA TYR A 309 22.56 0.50 15.87
C TYR A 309 23.89 1.06 15.36
N GLN A 310 24.97 0.91 16.13
CA GLN A 310 26.27 1.48 15.77
C GLN A 310 26.98 0.60 14.74
N LYS A 311 26.80 -0.72 14.83
CA LYS A 311 27.44 -1.70 13.96
C LYS A 311 26.38 -2.70 13.46
N PRO A 312 25.51 -2.31 12.50
CA PRO A 312 24.40 -3.15 12.06
C PRO A 312 24.81 -4.56 11.61
N TYR A 313 26.03 -4.72 11.10
CA TYR A 313 26.57 -6.03 10.69
C TYR A 313 26.69 -7.02 11.86
N ASN A 314 26.77 -6.57 13.11
CA ASN A 314 26.77 -7.44 14.28
C ASN A 314 25.43 -8.19 14.45
N ASN A 315 24.34 -7.67 13.90
CA ASN A 315 23.01 -8.30 13.94
C ASN A 315 22.89 -9.48 12.96
N VAL A 316 23.79 -9.61 11.99
CA VAL A 316 23.67 -10.57 10.89
C VAL A 316 23.63 -12.01 11.38
N ALA A 317 24.40 -12.36 12.38
CA ALA A 317 24.40 -13.73 12.93
C ALA A 317 22.99 -14.13 13.43
N ALA A 318 22.31 -13.22 14.17
CA ALA A 318 20.94 -13.46 14.66
C ALA A 318 19.93 -13.49 13.50
N LEU A 319 20.08 -12.63 12.49
CA LEU A 319 19.23 -12.63 11.29
C LEU A 319 19.36 -13.95 10.50
N ILE A 320 20.55 -14.53 10.44
CA ILE A 320 20.78 -15.85 9.81
C ILE A 320 20.10 -16.96 10.62
N GLU A 321 20.08 -16.89 11.96
CA GLU A 321 19.33 -17.85 12.79
C GLU A 321 17.82 -17.78 12.49
N ILE A 322 17.28 -16.56 12.39
CA ILE A 322 15.88 -16.34 12.00
C ILE A 322 15.63 -16.92 10.59
N TYR A 323 16.51 -16.66 9.63
CA TYR A 323 16.40 -17.19 8.27
C TYR A 323 16.34 -18.72 8.23
N LYS A 324 17.23 -19.38 8.96
CA LYS A 324 17.22 -20.86 9.10
C LYS A 324 15.95 -21.37 9.74
N GLY A 325 15.36 -20.59 10.67
CA GLY A 325 14.07 -20.89 11.27
C GLY A 325 12.95 -20.81 10.22
N LEU A 326 12.91 -19.75 9.40
CA LEU A 326 11.93 -19.57 8.35
C LEU A 326 11.87 -20.73 7.35
N LEU A 327 13.03 -21.30 7.00
CA LEU A 327 13.10 -22.44 6.07
C LEU A 327 12.45 -23.73 6.62
N LYS A 328 12.07 -23.78 7.88
CA LYS A 328 11.41 -24.92 8.51
C LYS A 328 9.90 -24.74 8.64
N VAL A 329 9.38 -23.57 8.33
CA VAL A 329 7.96 -23.23 8.44
C VAL A 329 7.24 -23.56 7.13
N ASN A 330 6.06 -24.20 7.23
CA ASN A 330 5.32 -24.69 6.07
C ASN A 330 4.33 -23.68 5.47
N ASP A 331 4.11 -22.50 6.06
CA ASP A 331 3.27 -21.44 5.50
C ASP A 331 3.89 -20.81 4.25
N THR A 332 3.39 -21.21 3.08
CA THR A 332 3.94 -20.74 1.80
C THR A 332 3.66 -19.27 1.53
N HIS A 333 2.58 -18.70 2.08
CA HIS A 333 2.24 -17.29 1.87
C HIS A 333 3.17 -16.36 2.64
N TRP A 334 3.16 -16.45 3.98
CA TRP A 334 3.98 -15.57 4.79
C TRP A 334 5.47 -15.82 4.62
N ILE A 335 5.89 -17.06 4.49
CA ILE A 335 7.32 -17.39 4.35
C ILE A 335 7.90 -16.79 3.07
N SER A 336 7.20 -16.84 1.94
CA SER A 336 7.65 -16.24 0.70
C SER A 336 7.88 -14.72 0.80
N ILE A 337 7.05 -14.04 1.60
CA ILE A 337 7.15 -12.60 1.87
C ILE A 337 8.31 -12.33 2.84
N LYS A 338 8.31 -13.03 3.97
CA LYS A 338 9.24 -12.78 5.07
C LYS A 338 10.69 -13.16 4.75
N ILE A 339 10.92 -14.15 3.91
CA ILE A 339 12.27 -14.45 3.39
C ILE A 339 12.81 -13.26 2.58
N LYS A 340 11.99 -12.65 1.72
CA LYS A 340 12.41 -11.47 0.94
C LYS A 340 12.71 -10.27 1.83
N GLU A 341 11.84 -10.00 2.82
CA GLU A 341 12.03 -8.93 3.80
C GLU A 341 13.32 -9.14 4.60
N LEU A 342 13.52 -10.34 5.14
CA LEU A 342 14.69 -10.67 5.96
C LEU A 342 15.99 -10.62 5.15
N THR A 343 15.99 -11.13 3.91
CA THR A 343 17.14 -11.04 3.01
C THR A 343 17.52 -9.59 2.75
N SER A 344 16.55 -8.71 2.53
CA SER A 344 16.79 -7.27 2.36
C SER A 344 17.39 -6.64 3.64
N ILE A 345 16.89 -7.02 4.83
CA ILE A 345 17.44 -6.55 6.11
C ILE A 345 18.90 -7.00 6.28
N ILE A 346 19.22 -8.26 5.98
CA ILE A 346 20.57 -8.79 6.02
C ILE A 346 21.51 -8.01 5.08
N GLN A 347 21.11 -7.79 3.84
CA GLN A 347 21.87 -7.03 2.85
C GLN A 347 22.19 -5.61 3.35
N LYS A 348 21.21 -4.95 3.95
CA LYS A 348 21.36 -3.60 4.52
C LYS A 348 22.28 -3.58 5.73
N CYS A 349 22.17 -4.56 6.64
CA CYS A 349 23.06 -4.71 7.78
C CYS A 349 24.52 -4.91 7.35
N LEU A 350 24.74 -5.62 6.25
CA LEU A 350 26.06 -5.84 5.66
C LEU A 350 26.61 -4.64 4.86
N GLY A 351 25.76 -3.63 4.59
CA GLY A 351 26.08 -2.54 3.69
C GLY A 351 26.29 -3.02 2.23
N LEU A 352 25.68 -4.16 1.86
CA LEU A 352 25.81 -4.73 0.52
C LEU A 352 25.15 -3.81 -0.51
N ARG A 353 25.94 -3.38 -1.50
CA ARG A 353 25.48 -2.55 -2.60
C ARG A 353 25.76 -3.26 -3.92
N LEU A 354 24.71 -3.45 -4.71
CA LEU A 354 24.80 -3.93 -6.09
C LEU A 354 24.37 -2.80 -7.02
N GLN A 355 25.23 -2.52 -8.01
CA GLN A 355 24.96 -1.50 -9.02
C GLN A 355 25.04 -2.14 -10.40
N PHE A 356 24.03 -1.85 -11.23
CA PHE A 356 23.93 -2.34 -12.60
C PHE A 356 24.07 -1.17 -13.54
N ASN A 357 25.05 -1.23 -14.44
CA ASN A 357 25.28 -0.21 -15.45
C ASN A 357 25.16 -0.82 -16.84
N SER A 358 24.33 -0.23 -17.68
CA SER A 358 24.26 -0.54 -19.10
C SER A 358 24.87 0.59 -19.93
N GLN A 359 25.48 0.27 -21.06
CA GLN A 359 25.99 1.27 -22.02
C GLN A 359 24.86 1.98 -22.76
N ILE A 360 23.67 1.38 -22.82
CA ILE A 360 22.47 1.94 -23.45
C ILE A 360 21.36 2.08 -22.39
N PRO A 361 20.63 3.21 -22.37
CA PRO A 361 19.58 3.45 -21.38
C PRO A 361 18.33 2.59 -21.62
N GLU A 362 18.12 2.16 -22.85
CA GLU A 362 16.92 1.45 -23.28
C GLU A 362 17.30 0.22 -24.12
N GLY A 363 16.53 -0.84 -23.99
CA GLY A 363 16.70 -2.07 -24.77
C GLY A 363 15.41 -2.49 -25.46
N VAL A 364 15.51 -3.07 -26.65
CA VAL A 364 14.36 -3.67 -27.35
C VAL A 364 14.22 -5.12 -26.88
N ALA A 365 12.98 -5.53 -26.58
CA ALA A 365 12.68 -6.90 -26.18
C ALA A 365 13.16 -7.89 -27.27
N GLY A 366 13.89 -8.94 -26.84
CA GLY A 366 14.51 -9.92 -27.73
C GLY A 366 15.96 -9.61 -28.12
N ASN A 367 16.46 -8.41 -27.87
CA ASN A 367 17.86 -8.06 -28.10
C ASN A 367 18.74 -8.33 -26.87
N GLN A 368 20.03 -8.56 -27.11
CA GLN A 368 21.01 -8.73 -26.04
C GLN A 368 21.38 -7.37 -25.43
N LEU A 369 21.35 -7.28 -24.10
CA LEU A 369 21.78 -6.13 -23.32
C LEU A 369 23.03 -6.51 -22.51
N ASN A 370 24.11 -5.78 -22.70
CA ASN A 370 25.33 -5.94 -21.91
C ASN A 370 25.22 -5.08 -20.64
N VAL A 371 25.34 -5.73 -19.49
CA VAL A 371 25.24 -5.08 -18.18
C VAL A 371 26.51 -5.36 -17.39
N THR A 372 27.11 -4.31 -16.85
CA THR A 372 28.19 -4.41 -15.87
C THR A 372 27.60 -4.35 -14.46
N ILE A 373 27.97 -5.31 -13.64
CA ILE A 373 27.53 -5.39 -12.25
C ILE A 373 28.71 -5.06 -11.37
#